data_0050f87fc31fea657b70c8bee85b8948
#
_entry.id   0050f87fc31fea657b70c8bee85b8948
#
_cell.length_a   1.000
_cell.length_b   1.000
_cell.length_c   1.000
_cell.angle_alpha   90.00
_cell.angle_beta   90.00
_cell.angle_gamma   90.00
#
_symmetry.space_group_name_H-M   'P 1'
#
loop_
_entity.id
_entity.type
_entity.pdbx_description
1 polymer ?
#
loop_
_entity_poly.entity_id
_entity_poly.type
_entity_poly.pdbx_seq_one_letter_code
_entity_poly.pdbx_strand_id
1 'polypeptide(L)'
;MARDKHAFESEQQMGSVKAVSGPVVIAENMSGSAMYELVQVGSFRLVGEIIRLEGDTATIQVYEETGGLTVGDPVYCTGKPLSLDLGPGIMSEIFDGIQRPLDTIYQMVQNVFIPKGVQVSALNMKKQWDFTPLVKVGDIVTGGDILGTVAENSLMSNHSIMVPPNMQGRVVSVQPGGNYTLEDNVVEIELNGKKKSLRLMQRWPVRTPRPVAVKESGNHPLLTGQRVLDALFPSVQGGTCSIPGAFGCGKTVISQALSKYSNSDCVIYVGCGERGNEMAEVLMEFPTLTTVIDGREESIMKRTCLVANTSNMPVAAREASIYTGITLAEYYRDMGKHIAMMADSTSRWAEALREISGRLAEMPADGGYPAYLSARLASFYERAGLVTCIGGPKRQGSVTIVGAVSPPGGDFSDPVTSATLSIVQVFWGLEKRLAQRKHFPSVNWLISYSKYLNALEPFFNTFDSDYMRLRAVVSEVLQREEELQEIVQLVGKDSLSESDKIILEVAKVIREEFLQQNAFTSYDKFCPLYKTCWMLRNIVTFYEEAQRVVAESAGDHKITWNYIREKIPTIYTGLTEMKFRDPSDGEEVNTEYFKKQNEEIISSFSSLLQ
;
A
#
# COMPACT_ATOMS: atom_id res chain seq x y z
N MET A 1 6.20 38.66 8.39
CA MET A 1 6.32 37.20 8.18
C MET A 1 7.61 36.76 8.83
N ALA A 2 7.54 36.03 9.95
CA ALA A 2 8.72 35.50 10.62
C ALA A 2 9.27 34.33 9.78
N ARG A 3 10.48 34.48 9.28
CA ARG A 3 11.19 33.38 8.60
C ARG A 3 11.63 32.38 9.67
N ASP A 4 11.26 31.13 9.51
CA ASP A 4 11.85 30.04 10.27
C ASP A 4 13.36 29.96 9.92
N LYS A 5 14.18 30.41 10.82
CA LYS A 5 15.64 30.52 10.62
C LYS A 5 16.38 29.17 10.57
N HIS A 6 15.71 28.07 10.88
CA HIS A 6 16.37 26.78 11.09
C HIS A 6 16.34 25.80 9.89
N ALA A 7 15.64 26.12 8.80
CA ALA A 7 15.56 25.21 7.66
C ALA A 7 16.83 25.19 6.77
N PHE A 8 17.60 26.27 6.72
CA PHE A 8 18.69 26.45 5.75
C PHE A 8 19.90 27.19 6.34
N GLU A 9 20.72 26.48 7.11
CA GLU A 9 21.88 27.09 7.79
C GLU A 9 23.11 27.41 6.89
N SER A 10 23.08 27.15 5.57
CA SER A 10 24.19 27.50 4.66
C SER A 10 23.75 27.65 3.20
N GLU A 11 22.82 28.57 2.93
CA GLU A 11 22.46 28.89 1.55
C GLU A 11 23.51 29.82 0.95
N GLN A 12 24.29 29.32 -0.01
CA GLN A 12 25.17 30.18 -0.83
C GLN A 12 24.52 30.35 -2.21
N GLN A 13 24.42 31.59 -2.67
CA GLN A 13 24.12 31.86 -4.06
C GLN A 13 25.26 31.32 -4.91
N MET A 14 24.98 30.29 -5.71
CA MET A 14 26.01 29.67 -6.54
C MET A 14 25.78 29.88 -8.03
N GLY A 15 24.55 30.09 -8.50
CA GLY A 15 24.27 30.16 -9.91
C GLY A 15 23.16 31.13 -10.30
N SER A 16 22.87 31.14 -11.59
CA SER A 16 21.79 31.93 -12.19
C SER A 16 21.01 31.13 -13.22
N VAL A 17 19.72 31.43 -13.35
CA VAL A 17 18.84 30.80 -14.34
C VAL A 17 19.26 31.17 -15.74
N LYS A 18 19.53 30.19 -16.59
CA LYS A 18 19.87 30.34 -18.01
C LYS A 18 18.66 30.12 -18.91
N ALA A 19 17.80 29.15 -18.61
CA ALA A 19 16.61 28.85 -19.39
C ALA A 19 15.55 28.21 -18.51
N VAL A 20 14.28 28.38 -18.87
CA VAL A 20 13.12 27.78 -18.20
C VAL A 20 12.24 27.06 -19.23
N SER A 21 11.93 25.79 -19.00
CA SER A 21 11.05 24.98 -19.84
C SER A 21 10.08 24.18 -18.98
N GLY A 22 8.93 24.77 -18.64
CA GLY A 22 7.97 24.16 -17.72
C GLY A 22 8.62 23.87 -16.37
N PRO A 23 8.52 22.64 -15.81
CA PRO A 23 9.11 22.31 -14.51
C PRO A 23 10.64 22.17 -14.54
N VAL A 24 11.27 22.26 -15.73
CA VAL A 24 12.72 22.12 -15.90
C VAL A 24 13.35 23.49 -16.05
N VAL A 25 14.36 23.78 -15.23
CA VAL A 25 15.16 24.99 -15.25
C VAL A 25 16.62 24.62 -15.50
N ILE A 26 17.27 25.31 -16.42
CA ILE A 26 18.71 25.19 -16.64
C ILE A 26 19.38 26.38 -15.95
N ALA A 27 20.32 26.09 -15.08
CA ALA A 27 21.13 27.09 -14.38
C ALA A 27 22.59 27.00 -14.79
N GLU A 28 23.29 28.15 -14.81
CA GLU A 28 24.71 28.25 -15.07
C GLU A 28 25.46 28.69 -13.82
N ASN A 29 26.78 28.59 -13.86
CA ASN A 29 27.68 28.87 -12.71
C ASN A 29 27.36 27.93 -11.51
N MET A 30 27.12 26.66 -11.80
CA MET A 30 26.74 25.66 -10.80
C MET A 30 27.89 24.71 -10.43
N SER A 31 29.14 25.13 -10.69
CA SER A 31 30.32 24.37 -10.29
C SER A 31 30.35 24.13 -8.78
N GLY A 32 30.52 22.90 -8.36
CA GLY A 32 30.54 22.49 -6.96
C GLY A 32 29.20 22.01 -6.42
N SER A 33 28.10 22.06 -7.20
CA SER A 33 26.86 21.43 -6.84
C SER A 33 26.89 19.89 -7.08
N ALA A 34 26.04 19.16 -6.39
CA ALA A 34 25.98 17.70 -6.48
C ALA A 34 24.70 17.22 -7.18
N MET A 35 24.77 16.02 -7.75
CA MET A 35 23.57 15.34 -8.26
C MET A 35 22.55 15.11 -7.14
N TYR A 36 21.29 15.35 -7.44
CA TYR A 36 20.16 15.26 -6.51
C TYR A 36 20.20 16.25 -5.35
N GLU A 37 21.02 17.28 -5.46
CA GLU A 37 21.03 18.36 -4.48
C GLU A 37 19.76 19.19 -4.58
N LEU A 38 19.18 19.50 -3.41
CA LEU A 38 18.04 20.40 -3.29
C LEU A 38 18.53 21.84 -3.49
N VAL A 39 17.83 22.58 -4.34
CA VAL A 39 18.14 23.97 -4.67
C VAL A 39 16.89 24.84 -4.56
N GLN A 40 17.09 26.14 -4.39
CA GLN A 40 16.04 27.14 -4.41
C GLN A 40 16.24 28.05 -5.61
N VAL A 41 15.24 28.18 -6.46
CA VAL A 41 15.30 28.88 -7.73
C VAL A 41 14.52 30.18 -7.68
N GLY A 42 15.16 31.27 -8.07
CA GLY A 42 14.56 32.60 -8.24
C GLY A 42 14.27 33.35 -6.95
N SER A 43 13.71 34.55 -7.12
CA SER A 43 13.30 35.41 -6.01
C SER A 43 12.22 34.83 -5.10
N PHE A 44 11.38 33.98 -5.65
CA PHE A 44 10.36 33.22 -4.90
C PHE A 44 10.93 32.03 -4.13
N ARG A 45 12.19 31.68 -4.34
CA ARG A 45 12.86 30.52 -3.73
C ARG A 45 12.10 29.20 -3.95
N LEU A 46 11.72 28.93 -5.20
CA LEU A 46 11.02 27.72 -5.60
C LEU A 46 11.94 26.52 -5.37
N VAL A 47 11.42 25.51 -4.68
CA VAL A 47 12.19 24.31 -4.36
C VAL A 47 12.36 23.44 -5.60
N GLY A 48 13.58 22.99 -5.85
CA GLY A 48 13.92 22.10 -6.96
C GLY A 48 15.07 21.16 -6.62
N GLU A 49 15.32 20.21 -7.49
CA GLU A 49 16.38 19.20 -7.35
C GLU A 49 17.22 19.16 -8.63
N ILE A 50 18.52 19.03 -8.49
CA ILE A 50 19.44 18.89 -9.63
C ILE A 50 19.33 17.45 -10.16
N ILE A 51 18.91 17.31 -11.42
CA ILE A 51 18.72 16.01 -12.07
C ILE A 51 19.78 15.70 -13.14
N ARG A 52 20.58 16.69 -13.55
CA ARG A 52 21.66 16.54 -14.52
C ARG A 52 22.71 17.64 -14.33
N LEU A 53 23.96 17.27 -14.46
CA LEU A 53 25.08 18.19 -14.41
C LEU A 53 25.93 18.06 -15.70
N GLU A 54 26.19 19.17 -16.36
CA GLU A 54 27.01 19.23 -17.57
C GLU A 54 27.97 20.41 -17.49
N GLY A 55 29.24 20.12 -17.16
CA GLY A 55 30.25 21.17 -16.97
C GLY A 55 29.85 22.11 -15.85
N ASP A 56 29.60 23.38 -16.18
CA ASP A 56 29.21 24.43 -15.25
C ASP A 56 27.67 24.64 -15.22
N THR A 57 26.91 23.84 -15.97
CA THR A 57 25.48 23.96 -16.04
C THR A 57 24.79 22.81 -15.28
N ALA A 58 23.71 23.15 -14.57
CA ALA A 58 22.84 22.18 -13.91
C ALA A 58 21.43 22.24 -14.49
N THR A 59 20.84 21.08 -14.73
CA THR A 59 19.41 20.97 -15.03
C THR A 59 18.68 20.67 -13.74
N ILE A 60 17.72 21.52 -13.42
CA ILE A 60 16.96 21.50 -12.17
C ILE A 60 15.51 21.15 -12.47
N GLN A 61 14.97 20.19 -11.75
CA GLN A 61 13.56 19.85 -11.73
C GLN A 61 12.89 20.60 -10.58
N VAL A 62 12.02 21.57 -10.90
CA VAL A 62 11.36 22.39 -9.88
C VAL A 62 10.05 21.72 -9.45
N TYR A 63 9.84 21.61 -8.14
CA TYR A 63 8.67 21.00 -7.52
C TYR A 63 7.44 21.91 -7.46
N GLU A 64 7.58 23.15 -7.87
CA GLU A 64 6.54 24.16 -7.88
C GLU A 64 6.33 24.71 -9.29
N GLU A 65 5.29 25.50 -9.47
CA GLU A 65 5.03 26.16 -10.74
C GLU A 65 6.07 27.25 -11.04
N THR A 66 6.72 27.13 -12.18
CA THR A 66 7.83 28.00 -12.59
C THR A 66 7.41 29.32 -13.26
N GLY A 67 6.11 29.56 -13.42
CA GLY A 67 5.62 30.82 -14.02
C GLY A 67 6.14 32.04 -13.25
N GLY A 68 6.73 32.99 -13.96
CA GLY A 68 7.32 34.21 -13.39
C GLY A 68 8.82 34.11 -13.06
N LEU A 69 9.48 32.95 -13.28
CA LEU A 69 10.92 32.88 -13.29
C LEU A 69 11.51 33.57 -14.53
N THR A 70 12.57 34.31 -14.36
CA THR A 70 13.29 35.01 -15.43
C THR A 70 14.73 34.52 -15.58
N VAL A 71 15.28 34.68 -16.78
CA VAL A 71 16.69 34.41 -17.02
C VAL A 71 17.51 35.41 -16.21
N GLY A 72 18.51 34.89 -15.52
CA GLY A 72 19.34 35.68 -14.58
C GLY A 72 18.89 35.64 -13.12
N ASP A 73 17.73 35.03 -12.82
CA ASP A 73 17.28 34.81 -11.45
C ASP A 73 18.32 33.98 -10.67
N PRO A 74 18.52 34.24 -9.36
CA PRO A 74 19.51 33.52 -8.58
C PRO A 74 19.10 32.09 -8.27
N VAL A 75 20.09 31.20 -8.18
CA VAL A 75 19.92 29.82 -7.71
C VAL A 75 20.76 29.61 -6.46
N TYR A 76 20.11 29.08 -5.42
CA TYR A 76 20.74 28.83 -4.12
C TYR A 76 20.85 27.32 -3.89
N CYS A 77 22.06 26.86 -3.60
CA CYS A 77 22.32 25.47 -3.25
C CYS A 77 22.18 25.23 -1.75
N THR A 78 21.61 24.09 -1.36
CA THR A 78 21.40 23.73 0.06
C THR A 78 22.47 22.78 0.59
N GLY A 79 23.27 22.16 -0.29
CA GLY A 79 24.26 21.15 0.06
C GLY A 79 23.67 19.80 0.50
N LYS A 80 22.37 19.61 0.35
CA LYS A 80 21.66 18.41 0.84
C LYS A 80 20.64 17.93 -0.21
N PRO A 81 20.42 16.61 -0.34
CA PRO A 81 19.35 16.06 -1.19
C PRO A 81 17.97 16.33 -0.58
N LEU A 82 16.92 16.10 -1.40
CA LEU A 82 15.54 16.12 -0.90
C LEU A 82 15.40 15.08 0.21
N SER A 83 15.08 15.56 1.40
CA SER A 83 15.01 14.74 2.62
C SER A 83 13.71 15.01 3.36
N LEU A 84 13.22 14.00 4.07
CA LEU A 84 12.04 14.12 4.91
C LEU A 84 12.40 14.34 6.37
N ASP A 85 11.55 15.05 7.06
CA ASP A 85 11.56 15.16 8.51
C ASP A 85 10.77 13.95 9.08
N LEU A 86 11.44 13.08 9.80
CA LEU A 86 10.91 11.84 10.36
C LEU A 86 10.86 11.92 11.88
N GLY A 87 9.68 11.90 12.45
CA GLY A 87 9.47 12.02 13.88
C GLY A 87 8.00 11.89 14.28
N PRO A 88 7.67 12.11 15.54
CA PRO A 88 6.28 12.11 16.00
C PRO A 88 5.46 13.21 15.31
N GLY A 89 4.22 12.88 14.95
CA GLY A 89 3.30 13.82 14.29
C GLY A 89 3.10 13.56 12.80
N ILE A 90 3.69 12.52 12.23
CA ILE A 90 3.48 12.10 10.84
C ILE A 90 2.10 11.46 10.67
N MET A 91 1.68 10.62 11.61
CA MET A 91 0.36 9.98 11.56
C MET A 91 -0.74 11.01 11.72
N SER A 92 -1.83 10.82 11.02
CA SER A 92 -2.98 11.73 10.89
C SER A 92 -2.72 12.97 10.03
N GLU A 93 -1.53 13.14 9.47
CA GLU A 93 -1.21 14.28 8.62
C GLU A 93 -1.45 13.99 7.13
N ILE A 94 -1.66 15.07 6.40
CA ILE A 94 -1.82 15.07 4.94
C ILE A 94 -0.70 15.91 4.36
N PHE A 95 0.21 15.25 3.66
CA PHE A 95 1.34 15.88 3.01
C PHE A 95 1.14 15.99 1.49
N ASP A 96 1.85 16.90 0.86
CA ASP A 96 2.03 16.88 -0.59
C ASP A 96 3.23 15.99 -1.01
N GLY A 97 3.57 15.98 -2.31
CA GLY A 97 4.64 15.15 -2.84
C GLY A 97 6.05 15.39 -2.26
N ILE A 98 6.28 16.52 -1.63
CA ILE A 98 7.56 16.91 -0.98
C ILE A 98 7.44 17.12 0.53
N GLN A 99 6.46 16.48 1.15
CA GLN A 99 6.19 16.55 2.59
C GLN A 99 5.82 17.94 3.11
N ARG A 100 5.11 18.77 2.34
CA ARG A 100 4.52 20.00 2.88
C ARG A 100 3.15 19.66 3.50
N PRO A 101 2.87 20.09 4.76
CA PRO A 101 1.60 19.80 5.44
C PRO A 101 0.48 20.65 4.84
N LEU A 102 -0.46 20.02 4.16
CA LEU A 102 -1.52 20.72 3.41
C LEU A 102 -2.50 21.46 4.31
N ASP A 103 -2.90 20.85 5.43
CA ASP A 103 -3.82 21.49 6.38
C ASP A 103 -3.21 22.76 7.02
N THR A 104 -1.95 22.70 7.40
CA THR A 104 -1.22 23.84 7.96
C THR A 104 -1.10 24.97 6.93
N ILE A 105 -0.80 24.64 5.67
CA ILE A 105 -0.73 25.63 4.58
C ILE A 105 -2.10 26.27 4.38
N TYR A 106 -3.18 25.48 4.33
CA TYR A 106 -4.53 26.00 4.17
C TYR A 106 -4.92 26.96 5.30
N GLN A 107 -4.63 26.61 6.56
CA GLN A 107 -4.90 27.47 7.71
C GLN A 107 -4.14 28.80 7.66
N MET A 108 -2.89 28.79 7.13
CA MET A 108 -2.07 30.00 7.00
C MET A 108 -2.53 30.92 5.87
N VAL A 109 -2.94 30.36 4.75
CA VAL A 109 -3.19 31.10 3.51
C VAL A 109 -4.68 31.34 3.27
N GLN A 110 -5.55 30.48 3.80
CA GLN A 110 -7.01 30.46 3.60
C GLN A 110 -7.39 30.47 2.11
N ASN A 111 -6.60 29.81 1.27
CA ASN A 111 -6.81 29.66 -0.15
C ASN A 111 -6.65 28.19 -0.55
N VAL A 112 -7.42 27.76 -1.56
CA VAL A 112 -7.35 26.41 -2.13
C VAL A 112 -6.04 26.18 -2.89
N PHE A 113 -5.43 27.25 -3.41
CA PHE A 113 -4.16 27.16 -4.14
C PHE A 113 -2.96 27.39 -3.21
N ILE A 114 -1.96 26.53 -3.34
CA ILE A 114 -0.69 26.67 -2.60
C ILE A 114 0.10 27.82 -3.25
N PRO A 115 0.42 28.89 -2.50
CA PRO A 115 1.25 29.98 -3.00
C PRO A 115 2.68 29.52 -3.30
N LYS A 116 3.32 30.18 -4.25
CA LYS A 116 4.71 29.90 -4.63
C LYS A 116 5.67 30.22 -3.48
N GLY A 117 6.66 29.36 -3.31
CA GLY A 117 7.73 29.57 -2.32
C GLY A 117 7.28 29.50 -0.86
N VAL A 118 6.14 28.84 -0.57
CA VAL A 118 5.70 28.61 0.81
C VAL A 118 6.67 27.68 1.50
N GLN A 119 7.27 28.17 2.58
CA GLN A 119 8.15 27.39 3.45
C GLN A 119 7.45 27.16 4.79
N VAL A 120 7.05 25.93 5.02
CA VAL A 120 6.42 25.47 6.26
C VAL A 120 7.14 24.21 6.73
N SER A 121 7.38 24.10 8.02
CA SER A 121 7.95 22.89 8.61
C SER A 121 6.99 21.71 8.38
N ALA A 122 7.54 20.56 7.98
CA ALA A 122 6.77 19.36 7.71
C ALA A 122 6.02 18.85 8.94
N LEU A 123 6.63 18.99 10.11
CA LEU A 123 6.07 18.59 11.40
C LEU A 123 5.83 19.80 12.29
N ASN A 124 4.92 19.66 13.24
CA ASN A 124 4.64 20.72 14.22
C ASN A 124 5.77 20.82 15.25
N MET A 125 6.68 21.77 15.03
CA MET A 125 7.86 21.98 15.89
C MET A 125 7.54 22.51 17.28
N LYS A 126 6.34 23.08 17.49
CA LYS A 126 5.93 23.67 18.78
C LYS A 126 5.19 22.68 19.69
N LYS A 127 4.71 21.58 19.12
CA LYS A 127 3.98 20.56 19.89
C LYS A 127 4.95 19.85 20.82
N GLN A 128 4.52 19.67 22.06
CA GLN A 128 5.25 18.91 23.06
C GLN A 128 4.83 17.45 23.03
N TRP A 129 5.83 16.58 23.18
CA TRP A 129 5.68 15.13 23.16
C TRP A 129 6.24 14.55 24.46
N ASP A 130 5.52 13.63 25.05
CA ASP A 130 5.96 12.94 26.27
C ASP A 130 7.01 11.88 25.91
N PHE A 131 8.26 12.17 26.22
CA PHE A 131 9.39 11.31 25.92
C PHE A 131 9.79 10.49 27.14
N THR A 132 9.88 9.17 26.96
CA THR A 132 10.37 8.23 27.96
C THR A 132 11.71 7.66 27.52
N PRO A 133 12.84 8.00 28.14
CA PRO A 133 14.14 7.49 27.75
C PRO A 133 14.28 6.00 28.12
N LEU A 134 14.94 5.23 27.25
CA LEU A 134 15.29 3.82 27.46
C LEU A 134 16.79 3.59 27.59
N VAL A 135 17.61 4.54 27.12
CA VAL A 135 19.08 4.48 27.20
C VAL A 135 19.58 5.22 28.44
N LYS A 136 20.78 4.85 28.90
CA LYS A 136 21.47 5.45 30.05
C LYS A 136 22.78 6.07 29.64
N VAL A 137 23.26 7.02 30.44
CA VAL A 137 24.59 7.61 30.26
C VAL A 137 25.66 6.51 30.37
N GLY A 138 26.56 6.49 29.38
CA GLY A 138 27.61 5.48 29.27
C GLY A 138 27.31 4.33 28.31
N ASP A 139 26.06 4.16 27.87
CA ASP A 139 25.68 3.15 26.86
C ASP A 139 26.35 3.47 25.52
N ILE A 140 26.72 2.42 24.80
CA ILE A 140 27.22 2.55 23.43
C ILE A 140 26.03 2.28 22.50
N VAL A 141 25.71 3.26 21.64
CA VAL A 141 24.61 3.19 20.69
C VAL A 141 25.13 3.22 19.26
N THR A 142 24.44 2.47 18.40
CA THR A 142 24.69 2.43 16.96
C THR A 142 23.42 2.84 16.19
N GLY A 143 23.56 3.05 14.89
CA GLY A 143 22.42 3.40 14.04
C GLY A 143 21.25 2.43 14.21
N GLY A 144 20.05 2.97 14.40
CA GLY A 144 18.82 2.20 14.59
C GLY A 144 18.51 1.77 16.04
N ASP A 145 19.41 1.96 16.99
CA ASP A 145 19.12 1.69 18.40
C ASP A 145 17.99 2.60 18.91
N ILE A 146 17.10 2.05 19.71
CA ILE A 146 15.99 2.80 20.30
C ILE A 146 16.49 3.61 21.49
N LEU A 147 16.36 4.93 21.41
CA LEU A 147 16.74 5.87 22.48
C LEU A 147 15.65 6.00 23.54
N GLY A 148 14.41 5.94 23.12
CA GLY A 148 13.24 6.12 23.95
C GLY A 148 11.96 6.00 23.15
N THR A 149 10.84 6.25 23.79
CA THR A 149 9.52 6.16 23.17
C THR A 149 8.71 7.42 23.42
N VAL A 150 7.80 7.71 22.49
CA VAL A 150 6.84 8.82 22.55
C VAL A 150 5.45 8.27 22.26
N ALA A 151 4.44 8.70 23.00
CA ALA A 151 3.05 8.44 22.67
C ALA A 151 2.58 9.43 21.61
N GLU A 152 2.49 9.00 20.36
CA GLU A 152 2.06 9.85 19.25
C GLU A 152 0.54 10.06 19.26
N ASN A 153 -0.20 8.97 19.40
CA ASN A 153 -1.66 8.97 19.57
C ASN A 153 -2.13 7.65 20.23
N SER A 154 -3.45 7.46 20.37
CA SER A 154 -4.04 6.30 21.03
C SER A 154 -3.72 4.96 20.33
N LEU A 155 -3.56 4.96 19.02
CA LEU A 155 -3.20 3.77 18.22
C LEU A 155 -1.68 3.59 18.09
N MET A 156 -0.92 4.67 18.15
CA MET A 156 0.54 4.73 18.06
C MET A 156 1.12 5.13 19.42
N SER A 157 0.88 4.32 20.44
CA SER A 157 1.34 4.58 21.82
C SER A 157 2.85 4.49 21.99
N ASN A 158 3.53 3.74 21.12
CA ASN A 158 4.97 3.50 21.18
C ASN A 158 5.66 3.92 19.89
N HIS A 159 5.75 5.22 19.66
CA HIS A 159 6.61 5.76 18.61
C HIS A 159 8.06 5.73 19.09
N SER A 160 8.87 4.86 18.50
CA SER A 160 10.27 4.68 18.92
C SER A 160 11.15 5.78 18.35
N ILE A 161 11.87 6.47 19.22
CA ILE A 161 12.90 7.44 18.82
C ILE A 161 14.21 6.67 18.66
N MET A 162 14.76 6.68 17.46
CA MET A 162 15.90 5.86 17.07
C MET A 162 17.13 6.74 16.77
N VAL A 163 18.31 6.16 16.97
CA VAL A 163 19.55 6.74 16.46
C VAL A 163 19.51 6.76 14.94
N PRO A 164 19.81 7.91 14.28
CA PRO A 164 19.92 7.93 12.81
C PRO A 164 20.88 6.84 12.29
N PRO A 165 20.58 6.17 11.16
CA PRO A 165 21.35 5.01 10.71
C PRO A 165 22.86 5.24 10.53
N ASN A 166 23.25 6.48 10.25
CA ASN A 166 24.65 6.85 9.98
C ASN A 166 25.40 7.36 11.23
N MET A 167 24.81 7.19 12.42
CA MET A 167 25.38 7.70 13.66
C MET A 167 25.69 6.57 14.62
N GLN A 168 26.73 6.76 15.41
CA GLN A 168 27.11 5.88 16.51
C GLN A 168 27.90 6.67 17.54
N GLY A 169 27.94 6.20 18.76
CA GLY A 169 28.74 6.83 19.81
C GLY A 169 28.37 6.33 21.21
N ARG A 170 29.06 6.89 22.21
CA ARG A 170 28.73 6.68 23.61
C ARG A 170 27.78 7.76 24.09
N VAL A 171 26.74 7.40 24.79
CA VAL A 171 25.78 8.32 25.39
C VAL A 171 26.48 9.11 26.52
N VAL A 172 26.53 10.42 26.36
CA VAL A 172 27.13 11.36 27.32
C VAL A 172 26.08 11.96 28.24
N SER A 173 24.94 12.33 27.68
CA SER A 173 23.81 12.86 28.46
C SER A 173 22.47 12.38 27.90
N VAL A 174 21.51 12.19 28.80
CA VAL A 174 20.11 11.83 28.48
C VAL A 174 19.22 12.75 29.28
N GLN A 175 18.24 13.35 28.62
CA GLN A 175 17.24 14.14 29.31
C GLN A 175 16.28 13.22 30.08
N PRO A 176 15.80 13.63 31.27
CA PRO A 176 14.83 12.88 32.02
C PRO A 176 13.50 12.76 31.26
N GLY A 177 12.67 11.78 31.60
CA GLY A 177 11.32 11.65 31.06
C GLY A 177 10.53 12.94 31.27
N GLY A 178 9.81 13.37 30.23
CA GLY A 178 9.04 14.60 30.25
C GLY A 178 8.65 15.10 28.86
N ASN A 179 8.09 16.28 28.84
CA ASN A 179 7.60 16.89 27.58
C ASN A 179 8.71 17.67 26.87
N TYR A 180 8.95 17.30 25.63
CA TYR A 180 9.94 17.92 24.77
C TYR A 180 9.37 18.22 23.39
N THR A 181 9.88 19.26 22.75
CA THR A 181 9.58 19.57 21.35
C THR A 181 10.48 18.77 20.40
N LEU A 182 10.18 18.79 19.11
CA LEU A 182 11.01 18.12 18.09
C LEU A 182 12.40 18.74 17.93
N GLU A 183 12.59 19.99 18.35
CA GLU A 183 13.87 20.72 18.28
C GLU A 183 14.76 20.50 19.49
N ASP A 184 14.19 20.03 20.61
CA ASP A 184 14.95 19.82 21.84
C ASP A 184 15.94 18.66 21.69
N ASN A 185 17.13 18.86 22.23
CA ASN A 185 18.15 17.83 22.29
C ASN A 185 17.83 16.90 23.47
N VAL A 186 17.46 15.65 23.17
CA VAL A 186 17.07 14.67 24.20
C VAL A 186 18.20 13.74 24.60
N VAL A 187 19.15 13.46 23.72
CA VAL A 187 20.31 12.61 23.98
C VAL A 187 21.53 13.24 23.30
N GLU A 188 22.67 13.22 23.99
CA GLU A 188 23.96 13.56 23.39
C GLU A 188 24.84 12.32 23.34
N ILE A 189 25.45 12.10 22.18
CA ILE A 189 26.42 11.03 21.95
C ILE A 189 27.78 11.60 21.59
N GLU A 190 28.83 10.88 21.96
CA GLU A 190 30.21 11.25 21.64
C GLU A 190 30.91 10.13 20.85
N LEU A 191 31.55 10.52 19.77
CA LEU A 191 32.42 9.64 18.98
C LEU A 191 33.72 10.40 18.66
N ASN A 192 34.87 9.82 19.01
CA ASN A 192 36.19 10.39 18.75
C ASN A 192 36.34 11.84 19.22
N GLY A 193 35.82 12.17 20.41
CA GLY A 193 35.87 13.51 21.00
C GLY A 193 34.90 14.52 20.38
N LYS A 194 34.09 14.13 19.41
CA LYS A 194 33.05 14.99 18.83
C LYS A 194 31.69 14.62 19.40
N LYS A 195 31.04 15.60 20.02
CA LYS A 195 29.69 15.47 20.52
C LYS A 195 28.67 15.73 19.43
N LYS A 196 27.62 14.92 19.38
CA LYS A 196 26.46 15.10 18.52
C LYS A 196 25.19 15.02 19.35
N SER A 197 24.31 15.98 19.16
CA SER A 197 22.99 16.01 19.79
C SER A 197 21.97 15.28 18.94
N LEU A 198 21.17 14.44 19.59
CA LEU A 198 20.05 13.70 18.98
C LEU A 198 18.74 14.33 19.45
N ARG A 199 17.79 14.44 18.54
CA ARG A 199 16.47 15.04 18.74
C ARG A 199 15.38 13.98 18.60
N LEU A 200 14.13 14.34 18.86
CA LEU A 200 12.98 13.47 18.62
C LEU A 200 12.71 13.23 17.12
N MET A 201 13.27 14.05 16.26
CA MET A 201 13.18 13.90 14.80
C MET A 201 14.54 13.67 14.16
N GLN A 202 14.52 13.05 12.99
CA GLN A 202 15.69 12.85 12.14
C GLN A 202 15.33 13.16 10.67
N ARG A 203 16.35 13.39 9.84
CA ARG A 203 16.19 13.61 8.40
C ARG A 203 16.76 12.44 7.63
N TRP A 204 16.07 12.07 6.55
CA TRP A 204 16.52 11.01 5.64
C TRP A 204 16.22 11.36 4.19
N PRO A 205 17.18 11.13 3.24
CA PRO A 205 16.99 11.37 1.82
C PRO A 205 15.95 10.41 1.23
N VAL A 206 15.01 10.94 0.44
CA VAL A 206 13.90 10.13 -0.10
C VAL A 206 14.34 9.07 -1.10
N ARG A 207 15.41 9.35 -1.87
CA ARG A 207 15.89 8.45 -2.92
C ARG A 207 16.80 7.35 -2.40
N THR A 208 17.25 7.43 -1.17
CA THR A 208 18.11 6.43 -0.54
C THR A 208 17.29 5.50 0.33
N PRO A 209 17.27 4.18 0.07
CA PRO A 209 16.63 3.22 0.94
C PRO A 209 17.21 3.27 2.35
N ARG A 210 16.37 3.15 3.38
CA ARG A 210 16.85 3.05 4.74
C ARG A 210 17.50 1.68 4.96
N PRO A 211 18.67 1.62 5.60
CA PRO A 211 19.42 0.38 5.74
C PRO A 211 18.67 -0.61 6.65
N VAL A 212 18.87 -1.89 6.35
CA VAL A 212 18.33 -3.02 7.11
C VAL A 212 19.45 -4.00 7.44
N ALA A 213 19.30 -4.77 8.53
CA ALA A 213 20.28 -5.78 8.87
C ALA A 213 20.18 -6.99 7.92
N VAL A 214 18.96 -7.52 7.75
CA VAL A 214 18.69 -8.68 6.90
C VAL A 214 17.32 -8.49 6.24
N LYS A 215 17.20 -8.83 4.95
CA LYS A 215 15.90 -9.05 4.29
C LYS A 215 15.50 -10.50 4.49
N GLU A 216 14.26 -10.70 4.90
CA GLU A 216 13.68 -12.02 5.17
C GLU A 216 12.54 -12.33 4.20
N SER A 217 12.20 -13.60 4.07
CA SER A 217 11.02 -14.01 3.30
C SER A 217 9.76 -13.75 4.11
N GLY A 218 8.74 -13.17 3.49
CA GLY A 218 7.44 -12.99 4.12
C GLY A 218 6.80 -14.34 4.41
N ASN A 219 6.33 -14.54 5.63
CA ASN A 219 5.74 -15.78 6.14
C ASN A 219 4.36 -15.60 6.77
N HIS A 220 3.87 -14.38 6.87
CA HIS A 220 2.53 -14.05 7.37
C HIS A 220 1.70 -13.40 6.28
N PRO A 221 0.43 -13.77 6.12
CA PRO A 221 -0.43 -13.17 5.11
C PRO A 221 -0.78 -11.73 5.45
N LEU A 222 -0.87 -10.91 4.41
CA LEU A 222 -1.56 -9.62 4.50
C LEU A 222 -3.06 -9.90 4.37
N LEU A 223 -3.78 -9.82 5.46
CA LEU A 223 -5.23 -10.03 5.47
C LEU A 223 -5.95 -8.75 5.06
N THR A 224 -6.74 -8.85 4.01
CA THR A 224 -7.42 -7.70 3.40
C THR A 224 -8.89 -7.59 3.80
N GLY A 225 -9.47 -8.68 4.27
CA GLY A 225 -10.90 -8.80 4.49
C GLY A 225 -11.72 -9.02 3.22
N GLN A 226 -11.07 -9.13 2.06
CA GLN A 226 -11.68 -9.44 0.78
C GLN A 226 -11.46 -10.92 0.45
N ARG A 227 -12.56 -11.71 0.38
CA ARG A 227 -12.47 -13.17 0.19
C ARG A 227 -11.67 -13.58 -1.04
N VAL A 228 -11.88 -12.89 -2.16
CA VAL A 228 -11.18 -13.21 -3.41
C VAL A 228 -9.67 -13.03 -3.29
N LEU A 229 -9.23 -12.01 -2.56
CA LEU A 229 -7.80 -11.74 -2.37
C LEU A 229 -7.20 -12.70 -1.34
N ASP A 230 -7.84 -12.83 -0.20
CA ASP A 230 -7.31 -13.63 0.92
C ASP A 230 -7.33 -15.14 0.63
N ALA A 231 -8.32 -15.61 -0.11
CA ALA A 231 -8.45 -17.04 -0.42
C ALA A 231 -7.66 -17.45 -1.67
N LEU A 232 -7.84 -16.75 -2.79
CA LEU A 232 -7.29 -17.19 -4.06
C LEU A 232 -5.91 -16.63 -4.36
N PHE A 233 -5.67 -15.35 -3.99
CA PHE A 233 -4.46 -14.61 -4.37
C PHE A 233 -3.84 -13.89 -3.17
N PRO A 234 -3.50 -14.60 -2.08
CA PRO A 234 -3.00 -13.97 -0.88
C PRO A 234 -1.65 -13.30 -1.10
N SER A 235 -1.44 -12.18 -0.42
CA SER A 235 -0.15 -11.53 -0.31
C SER A 235 0.45 -11.77 1.07
N VAL A 236 1.74 -11.48 1.21
CA VAL A 236 2.44 -11.53 2.50
C VAL A 236 2.67 -10.12 3.03
N GLN A 237 2.83 -10.01 4.34
CA GLN A 237 3.38 -8.79 4.94
C GLN A 237 4.83 -8.61 4.47
N GLY A 238 5.10 -7.48 3.83
CA GLY A 238 6.36 -7.25 3.13
C GLY A 238 6.36 -7.69 1.66
N GLY A 239 5.20 -8.02 1.11
CA GLY A 239 5.05 -8.40 -0.30
C GLY A 239 4.92 -7.21 -1.25
N THR A 240 4.99 -7.54 -2.54
CA THR A 240 4.74 -6.60 -3.64
C THR A 240 3.50 -7.01 -4.40
N CYS A 241 2.52 -6.12 -4.50
CA CYS A 241 1.24 -6.37 -5.15
C CYS A 241 0.96 -5.30 -6.20
N SER A 242 0.23 -5.68 -7.24
CA SER A 242 -0.27 -4.75 -8.24
C SER A 242 -1.76 -4.96 -8.46
N ILE A 243 -2.50 -3.85 -8.61
CA ILE A 243 -3.93 -3.83 -8.95
C ILE A 243 -4.09 -3.13 -10.30
N PRO A 244 -3.82 -3.79 -11.41
CA PRO A 244 -4.07 -3.20 -12.72
C PRO A 244 -5.53 -3.36 -13.13
N GLY A 245 -6.07 -2.33 -13.75
CA GLY A 245 -7.43 -2.36 -14.25
C GLY A 245 -7.80 -1.06 -14.96
N ALA A 246 -8.76 -1.13 -15.87
CA ALA A 246 -9.30 0.02 -16.54
C ALA A 246 -9.95 1.00 -15.55
N PHE A 247 -10.19 2.21 -16.01
CA PHE A 247 -10.95 3.20 -15.24
C PHE A 247 -12.36 2.68 -14.90
N GLY A 248 -12.78 2.90 -13.65
CA GLY A 248 -14.11 2.46 -13.17
C GLY A 248 -14.21 0.99 -12.75
N CYS A 249 -13.10 0.25 -12.71
CA CYS A 249 -13.10 -1.15 -12.23
C CYS A 249 -13.00 -1.29 -10.71
N GLY A 250 -12.97 -0.19 -9.96
CA GLY A 250 -12.94 -0.24 -8.49
C GLY A 250 -11.55 -0.34 -7.87
N LYS A 251 -10.48 0.08 -8.55
CA LYS A 251 -9.11 0.13 -8.00
C LYS A 251 -9.04 0.88 -6.68
N THR A 252 -9.53 2.10 -6.68
CA THR A 252 -9.53 2.99 -5.51
C THR A 252 -10.32 2.39 -4.35
N VAL A 253 -11.47 1.75 -4.65
CA VAL A 253 -12.28 1.07 -3.62
C VAL A 253 -11.51 -0.08 -2.95
N ILE A 254 -10.77 -0.88 -3.73
CA ILE A 254 -9.92 -1.95 -3.17
C ILE A 254 -8.78 -1.36 -2.34
N SER A 255 -8.10 -0.33 -2.86
CA SER A 255 -7.02 0.35 -2.13
C SER A 255 -7.50 0.96 -0.81
N GLN A 256 -8.68 1.57 -0.81
CA GLN A 256 -9.33 2.07 0.41
C GLN A 256 -9.70 0.94 1.37
N ALA A 257 -10.29 -0.14 0.87
CA ALA A 257 -10.64 -1.30 1.71
C ALA A 257 -9.40 -1.92 2.38
N LEU A 258 -8.28 -2.03 1.65
CA LEU A 258 -6.99 -2.46 2.20
C LEU A 258 -6.51 -1.52 3.30
N SER A 259 -6.62 -0.22 3.09
CA SER A 259 -6.23 0.79 4.08
C SER A 259 -7.10 0.73 5.34
N LYS A 260 -8.39 0.45 5.19
CA LYS A 260 -9.36 0.35 6.29
C LYS A 260 -9.19 -0.90 7.14
N TYR A 261 -9.05 -2.06 6.47
CA TYR A 261 -9.26 -3.37 7.09
C TYR A 261 -8.02 -4.26 7.13
N SER A 262 -6.91 -3.88 6.49
CA SER A 262 -5.70 -4.68 6.54
C SER A 262 -5.16 -4.85 7.96
N ASN A 263 -4.52 -5.97 8.20
CA ASN A 263 -3.85 -6.26 9.47
C ASN A 263 -2.49 -5.56 9.64
N SER A 264 -2.30 -4.43 8.97
CA SER A 264 -1.12 -3.58 9.09
C SER A 264 -1.21 -2.68 10.31
N ASP A 265 -0.08 -2.38 10.95
CA ASP A 265 -0.01 -1.45 12.07
C ASP A 265 -0.25 -0.02 11.64
N CYS A 266 0.32 0.37 10.49
CA CYS A 266 0.17 1.69 9.89
C CYS A 266 -0.05 1.58 8.39
N VAL A 267 -0.66 2.60 7.83
CA VAL A 267 -0.93 2.72 6.40
C VAL A 267 -0.39 4.04 5.88
N ILE A 268 0.34 3.99 4.79
CA ILE A 268 0.76 5.16 4.02
C ILE A 268 0.00 5.12 2.69
N TYR A 269 -0.90 6.07 2.48
CA TYR A 269 -1.65 6.18 1.24
C TYR A 269 -1.08 7.30 0.38
N VAL A 270 -0.60 6.96 -0.80
CA VAL A 270 -0.04 7.93 -1.76
C VAL A 270 -0.99 8.06 -2.94
N GLY A 271 -1.66 9.20 -3.02
CA GLY A 271 -2.43 9.60 -4.20
C GLY A 271 -1.51 10.29 -5.19
N CYS A 272 -1.02 9.55 -6.16
CA CYS A 272 -0.08 10.04 -7.16
C CYS A 272 -0.79 10.38 -8.47
N GLY A 273 -1.02 11.67 -8.72
CA GLY A 273 -1.66 12.14 -9.92
C GLY A 273 -3.15 11.81 -10.06
N GLU A 274 -3.78 11.45 -8.95
CA GLU A 274 -5.22 11.19 -8.93
C GLU A 274 -6.04 12.47 -9.15
N ARG A 275 -7.28 12.29 -9.55
CA ARG A 275 -8.19 13.43 -9.75
C ARG A 275 -8.53 14.07 -8.41
N GLY A 276 -8.65 15.39 -8.40
CA GLY A 276 -8.95 16.13 -7.18
C GLY A 276 -10.24 15.69 -6.48
N ASN A 277 -11.26 15.27 -7.23
CA ASN A 277 -12.52 14.77 -6.68
C ASN A 277 -12.35 13.38 -6.00
N GLU A 278 -11.57 12.47 -6.59
CA GLU A 278 -11.28 11.15 -5.99
C GLU A 278 -10.45 11.30 -4.70
N MET A 279 -9.45 12.18 -4.73
CA MET A 279 -8.67 12.48 -3.54
C MET A 279 -9.50 13.20 -2.46
N ALA A 280 -10.39 14.11 -2.84
CA ALA A 280 -11.30 14.75 -1.90
C ALA A 280 -12.23 13.74 -1.22
N GLU A 281 -12.71 12.74 -1.94
CA GLU A 281 -13.52 11.65 -1.39
C GLU A 281 -12.73 10.85 -0.34
N VAL A 282 -11.48 10.48 -0.63
CA VAL A 282 -10.58 9.84 0.35
C VAL A 282 -10.38 10.70 1.59
N LEU A 283 -10.11 11.99 1.41
CA LEU A 283 -9.88 12.95 2.51
C LEU A 283 -11.14 13.19 3.36
N MET A 284 -12.33 13.07 2.79
CA MET A 284 -13.60 13.20 3.51
C MET A 284 -14.00 11.90 4.22
N GLU A 285 -13.75 10.74 3.60
CA GLU A 285 -14.14 9.45 4.16
C GLU A 285 -13.22 8.96 5.28
N PHE A 286 -11.91 9.04 5.11
CA PHE A 286 -10.95 8.47 6.07
C PHE A 286 -11.09 8.98 7.50
N PRO A 287 -11.33 10.27 7.76
CA PRO A 287 -11.56 10.74 9.13
C PRO A 287 -12.83 10.18 9.78
N THR A 288 -13.83 9.82 8.97
CA THR A 288 -15.12 9.29 9.47
C THR A 288 -15.09 7.78 9.72
N LEU A 289 -14.08 7.09 9.19
CA LEU A 289 -13.94 5.66 9.34
C LEU A 289 -13.32 5.32 10.69
N THR A 290 -13.93 4.38 11.37
CA THR A 290 -13.48 3.89 12.66
C THR A 290 -13.10 2.42 12.58
N THR A 291 -12.18 2.03 13.44
CA THR A 291 -11.85 0.64 13.73
C THR A 291 -11.97 0.40 15.22
N VAL A 292 -12.36 -0.81 15.61
CA VAL A 292 -12.45 -1.17 17.02
C VAL A 292 -11.14 -1.81 17.45
N ILE A 293 -10.44 -1.15 18.37
CA ILE A 293 -9.20 -1.66 18.99
C ILE A 293 -9.39 -1.62 20.49
N ASP A 294 -9.15 -2.74 21.16
CA ASP A 294 -9.33 -2.89 22.63
C ASP A 294 -10.71 -2.44 23.13
N GLY A 295 -11.77 -2.68 22.31
CA GLY A 295 -13.15 -2.33 22.64
C GLY A 295 -13.49 -0.84 22.52
N ARG A 296 -12.62 -0.02 21.95
CA ARG A 296 -12.85 1.41 21.67
C ARG A 296 -12.90 1.65 20.18
N GLU A 297 -13.85 2.46 19.76
CA GLU A 297 -13.87 2.98 18.38
C GLU A 297 -12.83 4.09 18.22
N GLU A 298 -11.88 3.89 17.33
CA GLU A 298 -10.83 4.85 17.02
C GLU A 298 -10.81 5.15 15.52
N SER A 299 -10.56 6.42 15.16
CA SER A 299 -10.43 6.80 13.75
C SER A 299 -9.21 6.14 13.11
N ILE A 300 -9.39 5.57 11.91
CA ILE A 300 -8.29 4.97 11.15
C ILE A 300 -7.21 6.00 10.74
N MET A 301 -7.56 7.29 10.70
CA MET A 301 -6.59 8.35 10.43
C MET A 301 -5.45 8.37 11.46
N LYS A 302 -5.68 7.92 12.69
CA LYS A 302 -4.64 7.84 13.73
C LYS A 302 -3.50 6.88 13.38
N ARG A 303 -3.74 5.93 12.47
CA ARG A 303 -2.72 5.00 11.94
C ARG A 303 -2.37 5.24 10.48
N THR A 304 -2.90 6.30 9.87
CA THR A 304 -2.78 6.57 8.45
C THR A 304 -2.07 7.90 8.21
N CYS A 305 -1.17 7.93 7.25
CA CYS A 305 -0.59 9.13 6.69
C CYS A 305 -0.96 9.21 5.21
N LEU A 306 -1.42 10.36 4.76
CA LEU A 306 -1.80 10.60 3.37
C LEU A 306 -0.73 11.48 2.70
N VAL A 307 -0.30 11.07 1.51
CA VAL A 307 0.53 11.89 0.62
C VAL A 307 -0.30 12.17 -0.62
N ALA A 308 -0.73 13.41 -0.79
CA ALA A 308 -1.63 13.81 -1.86
C ALA A 308 -0.91 14.68 -2.88
N ASN A 309 -0.77 14.16 -4.10
CA ASN A 309 -0.36 14.93 -5.25
C ASN A 309 -1.41 14.73 -6.36
N THR A 310 -2.31 15.69 -6.52
CA THR A 310 -3.37 15.63 -7.52
C THR A 310 -2.86 15.92 -8.92
N SER A 311 -3.66 15.60 -9.93
CA SER A 311 -3.28 15.73 -11.35
C SER A 311 -2.99 17.18 -11.80
N ASN A 312 -3.49 18.17 -11.06
CA ASN A 312 -3.26 19.59 -11.30
C ASN A 312 -2.07 20.17 -10.52
N MET A 313 -1.43 19.38 -9.67
CA MET A 313 -0.21 19.77 -8.97
C MET A 313 1.02 19.58 -9.86
N PRO A 314 2.18 20.20 -9.52
CA PRO A 314 3.39 20.12 -10.34
C PRO A 314 3.88 18.70 -10.58
N VAL A 315 4.35 18.44 -11.81
CA VAL A 315 4.76 17.12 -12.29
C VAL A 315 5.95 16.57 -11.50
N ALA A 316 6.89 17.43 -11.16
CA ALA A 316 8.08 17.04 -10.39
C ALA A 316 7.73 16.56 -8.98
N ALA A 317 6.79 17.24 -8.30
CA ALA A 317 6.28 16.80 -7.02
C ALA A 317 5.53 15.46 -7.11
N ARG A 318 4.88 15.19 -8.24
CA ARG A 318 4.25 13.90 -8.52
C ARG A 318 5.29 12.78 -8.61
N GLU A 319 6.39 13.01 -9.28
CA GLU A 319 7.50 12.04 -9.34
C GLU A 319 8.08 11.78 -7.96
N ALA A 320 8.25 12.79 -7.12
CA ALA A 320 8.78 12.67 -5.77
C ALA A 320 7.82 11.99 -4.79
N SER A 321 6.50 12.06 -4.99
CA SER A 321 5.48 11.61 -4.05
C SER A 321 5.61 10.13 -3.63
N ILE A 322 5.96 9.27 -4.56
CA ILE A 322 6.18 7.84 -4.29
C ILE A 322 7.38 7.63 -3.37
N TYR A 323 8.47 8.34 -3.61
CA TYR A 323 9.66 8.26 -2.76
C TYR A 323 9.41 8.83 -1.36
N THR A 324 8.61 9.88 -1.27
CA THR A 324 8.14 10.41 0.01
C THR A 324 7.35 9.35 0.79
N GLY A 325 6.38 8.73 0.16
CA GLY A 325 5.56 7.70 0.78
C GLY A 325 6.37 6.50 1.26
N ILE A 326 7.27 5.98 0.42
CA ILE A 326 8.07 4.81 0.79
C ILE A 326 9.08 5.11 1.91
N THR A 327 9.63 6.32 1.95
CA THR A 327 10.55 6.73 3.01
C THR A 327 9.82 6.84 4.36
N LEU A 328 8.61 7.38 4.38
CA LEU A 328 7.75 7.38 5.57
C LEU A 328 7.44 5.96 6.03
N ALA A 329 7.10 5.07 5.11
CA ALA A 329 6.84 3.66 5.41
C ALA A 329 8.07 2.95 6.00
N GLU A 330 9.26 3.17 5.44
CA GLU A 330 10.51 2.60 5.96
C GLU A 330 10.87 3.12 7.35
N TYR A 331 10.58 4.36 7.65
CA TYR A 331 10.81 4.92 8.98
C TYR A 331 9.99 4.18 10.06
N TYR A 332 8.69 3.97 9.82
CA TYR A 332 7.85 3.22 10.76
C TYR A 332 8.19 1.73 10.77
N ARG A 333 8.61 1.15 9.65
CA ARG A 333 9.14 -0.22 9.58
C ARG A 333 10.33 -0.40 10.54
N ASP A 334 11.24 0.55 10.59
CA ASP A 334 12.42 0.49 11.43
C ASP A 334 12.10 0.48 12.93
N MET A 335 10.89 0.87 13.31
CA MET A 335 10.38 0.70 14.68
C MET A 335 9.90 -0.73 15.00
N GLY A 336 9.94 -1.64 14.03
CA GLY A 336 9.39 -3.00 14.16
C GLY A 336 7.90 -3.09 13.83
N LYS A 337 7.37 -2.16 13.04
CA LYS A 337 5.96 -2.12 12.60
C LYS A 337 5.77 -2.74 11.23
N HIS A 338 4.56 -3.24 10.98
CA HIS A 338 4.13 -3.74 9.69
C HIS A 338 3.34 -2.65 8.96
N ILE A 339 3.90 -2.14 7.88
CA ILE A 339 3.35 -1.00 7.15
C ILE A 339 2.79 -1.48 5.80
N ALA A 340 1.59 -1.02 5.47
CA ALA A 340 1.04 -1.14 4.13
C ALA A 340 1.14 0.22 3.42
N MET A 341 1.79 0.25 2.27
CA MET A 341 1.85 1.41 1.40
C MET A 341 0.98 1.18 0.18
N MET A 342 0.01 2.07 -0.01
CA MET A 342 -0.84 2.11 -1.20
C MET A 342 -0.37 3.22 -2.12
N ALA A 343 -0.05 2.89 -3.37
CA ALA A 343 0.31 3.87 -4.40
C ALA A 343 -0.76 3.90 -5.49
N ASP A 344 -1.58 4.92 -5.51
CA ASP A 344 -2.67 5.11 -6.48
C ASP A 344 -2.45 6.40 -7.27
N SER A 345 -1.99 6.40 -8.52
CA SER A 345 -1.59 5.23 -9.28
C SER A 345 -0.14 5.36 -9.78
N THR A 346 0.54 4.24 -9.90
CA THR A 346 1.91 4.20 -10.44
C THR A 346 1.97 4.56 -11.93
N SER A 347 0.87 4.41 -12.67
CA SER A 347 0.77 4.89 -14.06
C SER A 347 0.92 6.40 -14.18
N ARG A 348 0.36 7.16 -13.24
CA ARG A 348 0.49 8.61 -13.22
C ARG A 348 1.90 9.07 -12.83
N TRP A 349 2.56 8.29 -11.98
CA TRP A 349 3.97 8.48 -11.70
C TRP A 349 4.83 8.26 -12.94
N ALA A 350 4.57 7.20 -13.70
CA ALA A 350 5.26 6.94 -14.95
C ALA A 350 5.00 8.03 -16.01
N GLU A 351 3.79 8.57 -16.08
CA GLU A 351 3.48 9.73 -16.92
C GLU A 351 4.32 10.96 -16.53
N ALA A 352 4.54 11.18 -15.23
CA ALA A 352 5.42 12.25 -14.77
C ALA A 352 6.86 12.05 -15.25
N LEU A 353 7.38 10.83 -15.16
CA LEU A 353 8.70 10.48 -15.72
C LEU A 353 8.77 10.74 -17.22
N ARG A 354 7.73 10.35 -17.96
CA ARG A 354 7.65 10.59 -19.41
C ARG A 354 7.69 12.08 -19.76
N GLU A 355 6.94 12.90 -19.02
CA GLU A 355 6.90 14.34 -19.24
C GLU A 355 8.27 14.97 -18.94
N ILE A 356 8.92 14.58 -17.86
CA ILE A 356 10.23 15.09 -17.47
C ILE A 356 11.29 14.70 -18.51
N SER A 357 11.36 13.42 -18.91
CA SER A 357 12.32 12.95 -19.90
C SER A 357 12.10 13.61 -21.27
N GLY A 358 10.85 13.84 -21.66
CA GLY A 358 10.53 14.57 -22.89
C GLY A 358 11.04 16.02 -22.87
N ARG A 359 10.95 16.71 -21.73
CA ARG A 359 11.50 18.07 -21.58
C ARG A 359 13.02 18.11 -21.55
N LEU A 360 13.64 17.02 -21.10
CA LEU A 360 15.10 16.83 -21.15
C LEU A 360 15.62 16.42 -22.54
N ALA A 361 14.71 16.24 -23.51
CA ALA A 361 15.02 15.72 -24.83
C ALA A 361 15.75 14.37 -24.80
N GLU A 362 15.44 13.54 -23.80
CA GLU A 362 15.96 12.18 -23.73
C GLU A 362 15.30 11.31 -24.81
N MET A 363 16.04 10.33 -25.31
CA MET A 363 15.53 9.42 -26.35
C MET A 363 14.39 8.55 -25.79
N PRO A 364 13.17 8.63 -26.33
CA PRO A 364 12.06 7.83 -25.83
C PRO A 364 12.20 6.35 -26.21
N ALA A 365 11.73 5.48 -25.31
CA ALA A 365 11.51 4.07 -25.55
C ALA A 365 10.01 3.80 -25.85
N ASP A 366 9.53 2.59 -25.60
CA ASP A 366 8.16 2.18 -25.88
C ASP A 366 7.12 3.10 -25.23
N GLY A 367 6.11 3.46 -25.98
CA GLY A 367 5.03 4.34 -25.51
C GLY A 367 5.46 5.78 -25.16
N GLY A 368 6.68 6.17 -25.53
CA GLY A 368 7.25 7.48 -25.20
C GLY A 368 7.82 7.58 -23.78
N TYR A 369 7.89 6.49 -23.06
CA TYR A 369 8.50 6.43 -21.73
C TYR A 369 10.03 6.42 -21.80
N PRO A 370 10.73 6.85 -20.74
CA PRO A 370 12.18 6.74 -20.69
C PRO A 370 12.62 5.27 -20.62
N ALA A 371 13.77 4.95 -21.20
CA ALA A 371 14.34 3.60 -21.23
C ALA A 371 14.59 3.02 -19.81
N TYR A 372 14.76 3.87 -18.82
CA TYR A 372 14.97 3.49 -17.42
C TYR A 372 13.70 3.28 -16.61
N LEU A 373 12.51 3.30 -17.22
CA LEU A 373 11.23 3.13 -16.50
C LEU A 373 11.20 1.84 -15.67
N SER A 374 11.55 0.71 -16.29
CA SER A 374 11.54 -0.59 -15.60
C SER A 374 12.52 -0.63 -14.43
N ALA A 375 13.72 -0.05 -14.58
CA ALA A 375 14.70 0.03 -13.51
C ALA A 375 14.23 0.90 -12.34
N ARG A 376 13.55 2.01 -12.62
CA ARG A 376 12.97 2.89 -11.60
C ARG A 376 11.83 2.21 -10.85
N LEU A 377 10.94 1.52 -11.55
CA LEU A 377 9.87 0.72 -10.93
C LEU A 377 10.45 -0.40 -10.07
N ALA A 378 11.45 -1.14 -10.56
CA ALA A 378 12.11 -2.19 -9.80
C ALA A 378 12.74 -1.64 -8.51
N SER A 379 13.47 -0.53 -8.58
CA SER A 379 14.10 0.07 -7.41
C SER A 379 13.09 0.53 -6.36
N PHE A 380 11.91 0.98 -6.78
CA PHE A 380 10.82 1.32 -5.88
C PHE A 380 10.24 0.09 -5.19
N TYR A 381 9.86 -0.95 -5.94
CA TYR A 381 9.28 -2.17 -5.38
C TYR A 381 10.27 -2.98 -4.53
N GLU A 382 11.57 -2.90 -4.82
CA GLU A 382 12.62 -3.54 -4.01
C GLU A 382 12.75 -2.98 -2.60
N ARG A 383 12.23 -1.79 -2.34
CA ARG A 383 12.16 -1.21 -0.99
C ARG A 383 11.12 -1.87 -0.09
N ALA A 384 10.20 -2.65 -0.66
CA ALA A 384 9.30 -3.53 0.10
C ALA A 384 10.06 -4.75 0.65
N GLY A 385 9.57 -5.31 1.73
CA GLY A 385 10.07 -6.55 2.29
C GLY A 385 9.81 -6.69 3.77
N LEU A 386 9.88 -7.93 4.25
CA LEU A 386 10.03 -8.24 5.66
C LEU A 386 11.53 -8.17 6.00
N VAL A 387 11.87 -7.41 7.01
CA VAL A 387 13.27 -7.16 7.37
C VAL A 387 13.51 -7.33 8.86
N THR A 388 14.71 -7.73 9.23
CA THR A 388 15.26 -7.52 10.56
C THR A 388 15.87 -6.13 10.59
N CYS A 389 15.37 -5.26 11.47
CA CYS A 389 15.81 -3.87 11.58
C CYS A 389 17.24 -3.80 12.14
N ILE A 390 17.96 -2.73 11.76
CA ILE A 390 19.25 -2.41 12.38
C ILE A 390 19.08 -1.95 13.83
N GLY A 391 20.11 -2.12 14.63
CA GLY A 391 20.13 -1.66 16.03
C GLY A 391 19.38 -2.58 16.99
N GLY A 392 19.44 -2.23 18.27
CA GLY A 392 18.78 -2.95 19.35
C GLY A 392 17.56 -2.23 19.92
N PRO A 393 16.63 -2.96 20.52
CA PRO A 393 16.54 -4.43 20.57
C PRO A 393 16.22 -5.06 19.21
N LYS A 394 16.55 -6.36 19.02
CA LYS A 394 16.25 -7.08 17.78
C LYS A 394 14.74 -7.07 17.51
N ARG A 395 14.36 -6.64 16.32
CA ARG A 395 12.96 -6.51 15.90
C ARG A 395 12.81 -6.71 14.41
N GLN A 396 11.66 -7.19 14.01
CA GLN A 396 11.25 -7.32 12.61
C GLN A 396 10.19 -6.28 12.28
N GLY A 397 10.26 -5.75 11.07
CA GLY A 397 9.24 -4.87 10.49
C GLY A 397 9.07 -5.19 9.02
N SER A 398 7.98 -4.74 8.43
CA SER A 398 7.72 -4.97 7.02
C SER A 398 7.13 -3.74 6.34
N VAL A 399 7.42 -3.60 5.04
CA VAL A 399 6.72 -2.68 4.14
C VAL A 399 6.11 -3.50 3.01
N THR A 400 4.79 -3.48 2.93
CA THR A 400 4.04 -4.06 1.81
C THR A 400 3.68 -2.95 0.84
N ILE A 401 4.01 -3.11 -0.43
CA ILE A 401 3.64 -2.15 -1.47
C ILE A 401 2.51 -2.72 -2.31
N VAL A 402 1.43 -1.96 -2.41
CA VAL A 402 0.31 -2.23 -3.31
C VAL A 402 0.20 -1.08 -4.30
N GLY A 403 0.56 -1.32 -5.53
CA GLY A 403 0.53 -0.33 -6.61
C GLY A 403 -0.68 -0.49 -7.51
N ALA A 404 -1.53 0.52 -7.57
CA ALA A 404 -2.60 0.56 -8.57
C ALA A 404 -2.02 0.99 -9.92
N VAL A 405 -2.42 0.30 -10.97
CA VAL A 405 -2.00 0.59 -12.36
C VAL A 405 -3.25 0.85 -13.21
N SER A 406 -3.17 1.85 -14.07
CA SER A 406 -4.29 2.24 -14.93
C SER A 406 -3.91 2.09 -16.40
N PRO A 407 -3.88 0.86 -16.95
CA PRO A 407 -3.54 0.65 -18.34
C PRO A 407 -4.57 1.32 -19.26
N PRO A 408 -4.14 2.05 -20.29
CA PRO A 408 -5.06 2.65 -21.27
C PRO A 408 -5.93 1.58 -21.94
N GLY A 409 -7.25 1.81 -21.97
CA GLY A 409 -8.18 0.84 -22.53
C GLY A 409 -8.33 -0.49 -21.79
N GLY A 410 -7.60 -0.70 -20.70
CA GLY A 410 -7.53 -1.98 -19.98
C GLY A 410 -6.56 -2.99 -20.61
N ASP A 411 -5.67 -2.54 -21.49
CA ASP A 411 -4.67 -3.38 -22.15
C ASP A 411 -3.44 -3.57 -21.26
N PHE A 412 -3.22 -4.80 -20.80
CA PHE A 412 -2.09 -5.15 -19.94
C PHE A 412 -0.73 -5.24 -20.67
N SER A 413 -0.72 -5.05 -21.99
CA SER A 413 0.51 -4.94 -22.78
C SER A 413 1.14 -3.54 -22.72
N ASP A 414 0.45 -2.57 -22.10
CA ASP A 414 0.98 -1.23 -21.81
C ASP A 414 2.36 -1.31 -21.12
N PRO A 415 3.34 -0.48 -21.52
CA PRO A 415 4.72 -0.57 -20.99
C PRO A 415 4.82 -0.49 -19.46
N VAL A 416 4.02 0.35 -18.82
CA VAL A 416 4.03 0.49 -17.35
C VAL A 416 3.48 -0.77 -16.69
N THR A 417 2.37 -1.27 -17.19
CA THR A 417 1.72 -2.49 -16.68
C THR A 417 2.61 -3.70 -16.88
N SER A 418 3.16 -3.88 -18.08
CA SER A 418 4.07 -4.98 -18.40
C SER A 418 5.32 -4.96 -17.53
N ALA A 419 5.95 -3.80 -17.34
CA ALA A 419 7.10 -3.64 -16.45
C ALA A 419 6.73 -3.98 -15.00
N THR A 420 5.59 -3.52 -14.52
CA THR A 420 5.11 -3.81 -13.16
C THR A 420 4.86 -5.30 -12.96
N LEU A 421 4.24 -5.97 -13.91
CA LEU A 421 3.97 -7.43 -13.86
C LEU A 421 5.24 -8.26 -13.78
N SER A 422 6.32 -7.82 -14.41
CA SER A 422 7.62 -8.52 -14.33
C SER A 422 8.28 -8.42 -12.95
N ILE A 423 7.90 -7.45 -12.14
CA ILE A 423 8.53 -7.12 -10.85
C ILE A 423 7.72 -7.65 -9.67
N VAL A 424 6.39 -7.46 -9.67
CA VAL A 424 5.53 -7.82 -8.55
C VAL A 424 5.32 -9.33 -8.41
N GLN A 425 5.10 -9.79 -7.19
CA GLN A 425 4.84 -11.20 -6.89
C GLN A 425 3.35 -11.54 -6.87
N VAL A 426 2.48 -10.54 -6.67
CA VAL A 426 1.03 -10.69 -6.64
C VAL A 426 0.39 -9.77 -7.66
N PHE A 427 -0.51 -10.32 -8.44
CA PHE A 427 -1.26 -9.64 -9.48
C PHE A 427 -2.75 -9.80 -9.24
N TRP A 428 -3.45 -8.71 -8.99
CA TRP A 428 -4.91 -8.66 -8.84
C TRP A 428 -5.52 -7.92 -10.04
N GLY A 429 -5.66 -8.62 -11.14
CA GLY A 429 -6.16 -8.06 -12.40
C GLY A 429 -7.64 -7.74 -12.33
N LEU A 430 -8.02 -6.47 -12.52
CA LEU A 430 -9.42 -6.06 -12.55
C LEU A 430 -9.98 -6.09 -13.98
N GLU A 431 -11.17 -6.63 -14.11
CA GLU A 431 -11.86 -6.76 -15.39
C GLU A 431 -13.07 -5.84 -15.50
N LYS A 432 -13.13 -5.08 -16.59
CA LYS A 432 -14.24 -4.15 -16.87
C LYS A 432 -15.57 -4.86 -17.03
N ARG A 433 -15.60 -6.07 -17.60
CA ARG A 433 -16.83 -6.86 -17.78
C ARG A 433 -17.47 -7.23 -16.46
N LEU A 434 -16.66 -7.62 -15.45
CA LEU A 434 -17.14 -7.91 -14.10
C LEU A 434 -17.73 -6.65 -13.44
N ALA A 435 -17.04 -5.52 -13.54
CA ALA A 435 -17.53 -4.24 -13.04
C ALA A 435 -18.85 -3.81 -13.69
N GLN A 436 -19.00 -4.00 -15.01
CA GLN A 436 -20.23 -3.71 -15.75
C GLN A 436 -21.41 -4.59 -15.30
N ARG A 437 -21.13 -5.84 -14.90
CA ARG A 437 -22.12 -6.75 -14.30
C ARG A 437 -22.36 -6.48 -12.82
N LYS A 438 -21.75 -5.43 -12.25
CA LYS A 438 -21.79 -5.08 -10.83
C LYS A 438 -21.24 -6.19 -9.91
N HIS A 439 -20.34 -7.00 -10.43
CA HIS A 439 -19.60 -7.98 -9.65
C HIS A 439 -18.37 -7.30 -9.04
N PHE A 440 -18.39 -7.07 -7.75
CA PHE A 440 -17.29 -6.44 -6.99
C PHE A 440 -16.86 -7.34 -5.81
N PRO A 441 -15.57 -7.37 -5.50
CA PRO A 441 -14.44 -6.82 -6.27
C PRO A 441 -14.36 -7.42 -7.67
N SER A 442 -14.03 -6.59 -8.67
CA SER A 442 -14.00 -7.01 -10.08
C SER A 442 -12.70 -7.75 -10.46
N VAL A 443 -12.14 -8.50 -9.52
CA VAL A 443 -10.91 -9.28 -9.71
C VAL A 443 -11.19 -10.47 -10.61
N ASN A 444 -10.48 -10.55 -11.73
CA ASN A 444 -10.54 -11.69 -12.61
C ASN A 444 -9.70 -12.85 -12.04
N TRP A 445 -10.37 -13.92 -11.64
CA TRP A 445 -9.76 -15.09 -11.01
C TRP A 445 -8.99 -16.00 -11.97
N LEU A 446 -9.12 -15.82 -13.29
CA LEU A 446 -8.40 -16.61 -14.29
C LEU A 446 -7.01 -16.04 -14.60
N ILE A 447 -6.87 -14.72 -14.57
CA ILE A 447 -5.62 -14.02 -14.91
C ILE A 447 -4.81 -13.60 -13.70
N SER A 448 -5.45 -13.45 -12.54
CA SER A 448 -4.79 -13.07 -11.30
C SER A 448 -3.94 -14.21 -10.75
N TYR A 449 -2.86 -13.86 -10.05
CA TYR A 449 -1.97 -14.85 -9.43
C TYR A 449 -1.31 -14.32 -8.16
N SER A 450 -0.83 -15.24 -7.34
CA SER A 450 0.07 -14.98 -6.21
C SER A 450 1.21 -15.99 -6.23
N LYS A 451 2.44 -15.50 -6.17
CA LYS A 451 3.64 -16.34 -6.06
C LYS A 451 4.02 -16.67 -4.61
N TYR A 452 3.28 -16.13 -3.65
CA TYR A 452 3.54 -16.33 -2.21
C TYR A 452 2.87 -17.56 -1.61
N LEU A 453 2.15 -18.35 -2.38
CA LEU A 453 1.41 -19.52 -1.87
C LEU A 453 2.30 -20.50 -1.11
N ASN A 454 3.46 -20.84 -1.67
CA ASN A 454 4.42 -21.75 -1.02
C ASN A 454 5.00 -21.15 0.27
N ALA A 455 5.22 -19.85 0.30
CA ALA A 455 5.73 -19.16 1.49
C ALA A 455 4.68 -19.09 2.62
N LEU A 456 3.40 -19.05 2.26
CA LEU A 456 2.27 -18.99 3.19
C LEU A 456 1.75 -20.37 3.62
N GLU A 457 2.14 -21.43 2.94
CA GLU A 457 1.69 -22.79 3.25
C GLU A 457 1.89 -23.18 4.72
N PRO A 458 3.05 -22.92 5.38
CA PRO A 458 3.22 -23.23 6.80
C PRO A 458 2.22 -22.50 7.70
N PHE A 459 1.92 -21.24 7.39
CA PHE A 459 0.92 -20.46 8.13
C PHE A 459 -0.48 -21.06 7.97
N PHE A 460 -0.91 -21.31 6.74
CA PHE A 460 -2.24 -21.87 6.47
C PHE A 460 -2.40 -23.28 7.03
N ASN A 461 -1.37 -24.12 6.98
CA ASN A 461 -1.41 -25.46 7.60
C ASN A 461 -1.52 -25.42 9.13
N THR A 462 -0.99 -24.36 9.76
CA THR A 462 -1.16 -24.14 11.21
C THR A 462 -2.55 -23.60 11.52
N PHE A 463 -3.10 -22.78 10.66
CA PHE A 463 -4.45 -22.22 10.78
C PHE A 463 -5.53 -23.28 10.53
N ASP A 464 -5.45 -23.99 9.41
CA ASP A 464 -6.34 -25.10 9.03
C ASP A 464 -5.62 -26.01 8.02
N SER A 465 -5.42 -27.26 8.37
CA SER A 465 -4.69 -28.25 7.55
C SER A 465 -5.30 -28.48 6.15
N ASP A 466 -6.59 -28.25 5.99
CA ASP A 466 -7.31 -28.43 4.73
C ASP A 466 -7.37 -27.17 3.86
N TYR A 467 -7.02 -26.01 4.40
CA TYR A 467 -7.23 -24.72 3.73
C TYR A 467 -6.64 -24.67 2.32
N MET A 468 -5.40 -25.15 2.16
CA MET A 468 -4.71 -25.15 0.86
C MET A 468 -5.41 -26.09 -0.16
N ARG A 469 -5.92 -27.24 0.31
CA ARG A 469 -6.70 -28.16 -0.51
C ARG A 469 -8.03 -27.53 -0.96
N LEU A 470 -8.77 -26.96 -0.02
CA LEU A 470 -10.06 -26.30 -0.30
C LEU A 470 -9.90 -25.19 -1.34
N ARG A 471 -8.88 -24.38 -1.19
CA ARG A 471 -8.54 -23.33 -2.12
C ARG A 471 -8.22 -23.89 -3.53
N ALA A 472 -7.43 -24.96 -3.60
CA ALA A 472 -7.06 -25.60 -4.87
C ALA A 472 -8.29 -26.15 -5.61
N VAL A 473 -9.21 -26.80 -4.91
CA VAL A 473 -10.46 -27.31 -5.47
C VAL A 473 -11.31 -26.17 -6.06
N VAL A 474 -11.47 -25.08 -5.33
CA VAL A 474 -12.22 -23.91 -5.82
C VAL A 474 -11.59 -23.33 -7.09
N SER A 475 -10.27 -23.21 -7.13
CA SER A 475 -9.55 -22.73 -8.32
C SER A 475 -9.75 -23.66 -9.52
N GLU A 476 -9.72 -24.96 -9.30
CA GLU A 476 -9.97 -25.99 -10.34
C GLU A 476 -11.40 -25.92 -10.89
N VAL A 477 -12.38 -25.79 -10.01
CA VAL A 477 -13.80 -25.64 -10.40
C VAL A 477 -14.00 -24.40 -11.28
N LEU A 478 -13.40 -23.27 -10.91
CA LEU A 478 -13.50 -22.04 -11.69
C LEU A 478 -12.82 -22.14 -13.06
N GLN A 479 -11.67 -22.80 -13.15
CA GLN A 479 -11.00 -23.05 -14.43
C GLN A 479 -11.81 -23.99 -15.32
N ARG A 480 -12.34 -25.04 -14.73
CA ARG A 480 -13.17 -26.01 -15.46
C ARG A 480 -14.47 -25.37 -15.96
N GLU A 481 -15.06 -24.45 -15.19
CA GLU A 481 -16.23 -23.71 -15.63
C GLU A 481 -16.00 -22.95 -16.94
N GLU A 482 -14.85 -22.29 -17.09
CA GLU A 482 -14.52 -21.53 -18.30
C GLU A 482 -14.50 -22.44 -19.54
N GLU A 483 -13.84 -23.60 -19.42
CA GLU A 483 -13.81 -24.60 -20.49
C GLU A 483 -15.22 -25.10 -20.83
N LEU A 484 -16.05 -25.38 -19.80
CA LEU A 484 -17.43 -25.85 -19.99
C LEU A 484 -18.33 -24.77 -20.58
N GLN A 485 -18.11 -23.49 -20.29
CA GLN A 485 -18.90 -22.42 -20.88
C GLN A 485 -18.72 -22.33 -22.40
N GLU A 486 -17.51 -22.56 -22.91
CA GLU A 486 -17.28 -22.65 -24.36
C GLU A 486 -18.06 -23.80 -24.98
N ILE A 487 -18.08 -24.95 -24.33
CA ILE A 487 -18.85 -26.14 -24.77
C ILE A 487 -20.36 -25.83 -24.76
N VAL A 488 -20.86 -25.19 -23.69
CA VAL A 488 -22.28 -24.82 -23.56
C VAL A 488 -22.73 -23.88 -24.68
N GLN A 489 -21.88 -22.96 -25.09
CA GLN A 489 -22.18 -22.04 -26.21
C GLN A 489 -22.34 -22.78 -27.55
N LEU A 490 -21.63 -23.88 -27.72
CA LEU A 490 -21.65 -24.67 -28.96
C LEU A 490 -22.80 -25.72 -29.00
N VAL A 491 -23.02 -26.47 -27.92
CA VAL A 491 -23.90 -27.63 -27.91
C VAL A 491 -25.09 -27.55 -26.93
N GLY A 492 -25.13 -26.52 -26.11
CA GLY A 492 -26.16 -26.31 -25.09
C GLY A 492 -25.89 -27.02 -23.78
N LYS A 493 -26.51 -26.54 -22.69
CA LYS A 493 -26.33 -27.04 -21.31
C LYS A 493 -26.85 -28.48 -21.13
N ASP A 494 -27.89 -28.86 -21.86
CA ASP A 494 -28.54 -30.17 -21.71
C ASP A 494 -27.67 -31.33 -22.19
N SER A 495 -26.68 -31.04 -23.04
CA SER A 495 -25.75 -32.04 -23.59
C SER A 495 -24.60 -32.39 -22.64
N LEU A 496 -24.45 -31.66 -21.53
CA LEU A 496 -23.39 -31.89 -20.56
C LEU A 496 -23.67 -33.13 -19.69
N SER A 497 -22.61 -33.77 -19.21
CA SER A 497 -22.69 -34.78 -18.17
C SER A 497 -23.25 -34.20 -16.88
N GLU A 498 -23.85 -35.03 -16.01
CA GLU A 498 -24.35 -34.55 -14.72
C GLU A 498 -23.22 -34.00 -13.83
N SER A 499 -22.03 -34.58 -13.90
CA SER A 499 -20.82 -34.08 -13.23
C SER A 499 -20.47 -32.66 -13.69
N ASP A 500 -20.50 -32.39 -15.00
CA ASP A 500 -20.20 -31.06 -15.54
C ASP A 500 -21.29 -30.04 -15.19
N LYS A 501 -22.55 -30.45 -15.12
CA LYS A 501 -23.65 -29.59 -14.65
C LYS A 501 -23.46 -29.16 -13.21
N ILE A 502 -22.99 -30.07 -12.34
CA ILE A 502 -22.64 -29.73 -10.94
C ILE A 502 -21.51 -28.71 -10.89
N ILE A 503 -20.46 -28.89 -11.70
CA ILE A 503 -19.34 -27.92 -11.76
C ILE A 503 -19.87 -26.53 -12.12
N LEU A 504 -20.73 -26.41 -13.13
CA LEU A 504 -21.30 -25.10 -13.51
C LEU A 504 -22.12 -24.44 -12.39
N GLU A 505 -22.91 -25.23 -11.67
CA GLU A 505 -23.76 -24.70 -10.59
C GLU A 505 -22.95 -24.34 -9.35
N VAL A 506 -21.98 -25.16 -8.98
CA VAL A 506 -21.06 -24.83 -7.87
C VAL A 506 -20.19 -23.62 -8.20
N ALA A 507 -19.68 -23.52 -9.42
CA ALA A 507 -18.94 -22.37 -9.88
C ALA A 507 -19.79 -21.08 -9.82
N LYS A 508 -21.08 -21.17 -10.12
CA LYS A 508 -22.02 -20.07 -9.95
C LYS A 508 -22.13 -19.63 -8.48
N VAL A 509 -22.27 -20.57 -7.55
CA VAL A 509 -22.29 -20.28 -6.11
C VAL A 509 -20.97 -19.62 -5.68
N ILE A 510 -19.83 -20.13 -6.13
CA ILE A 510 -18.52 -19.54 -5.83
C ILE A 510 -18.46 -18.10 -6.31
N ARG A 511 -18.85 -17.81 -7.54
CA ARG A 511 -18.79 -16.46 -8.10
C ARG A 511 -19.74 -15.48 -7.41
N GLU A 512 -21.00 -15.87 -7.23
CA GLU A 512 -22.05 -14.97 -6.76
C GLU A 512 -22.10 -14.82 -5.23
N GLU A 513 -21.74 -15.86 -4.49
CA GLU A 513 -21.90 -15.89 -3.04
C GLU A 513 -20.58 -15.82 -2.26
N PHE A 514 -19.48 -16.25 -2.88
CA PHE A 514 -18.16 -16.23 -2.25
C PHE A 514 -17.24 -15.13 -2.78
N LEU A 515 -17.04 -15.03 -4.10
CA LEU A 515 -16.14 -14.04 -4.69
C LEU A 515 -16.73 -12.64 -4.70
N GLN A 516 -18.04 -12.54 -4.97
CA GLN A 516 -18.72 -11.24 -4.87
C GLN A 516 -18.89 -10.85 -3.41
N GLN A 517 -18.52 -9.61 -3.09
CA GLN A 517 -18.55 -9.09 -1.73
C GLN A 517 -19.06 -7.65 -1.72
N ASN A 518 -19.97 -7.34 -0.79
CA ASN A 518 -20.55 -6.01 -0.66
C ASN A 518 -19.72 -5.17 0.32
N ALA A 519 -19.17 -4.05 -0.16
CA ALA A 519 -18.34 -3.16 0.64
C ALA A 519 -19.12 -2.27 1.63
N PHE A 520 -20.46 -2.22 1.54
CA PHE A 520 -21.28 -1.28 2.31
C PHE A 520 -22.06 -1.92 3.47
N THR A 521 -22.24 -3.24 3.46
CA THR A 521 -23.00 -3.94 4.49
C THR A 521 -22.12 -4.39 5.65
N SER A 522 -22.64 -4.34 6.88
CA SER A 522 -21.88 -4.71 8.08
C SER A 522 -21.35 -6.13 8.03
N TYR A 523 -22.15 -7.06 7.53
CA TYR A 523 -21.83 -8.48 7.49
C TYR A 523 -20.82 -8.86 6.40
N ASP A 524 -20.63 -8.03 5.37
CA ASP A 524 -19.86 -8.41 4.17
C ASP A 524 -18.70 -7.44 3.82
N LYS A 525 -18.68 -6.23 4.39
CA LYS A 525 -17.61 -5.23 4.15
C LYS A 525 -16.21 -5.73 4.53
N PHE A 526 -16.14 -6.60 5.52
CA PHE A 526 -14.94 -7.26 5.98
C PHE A 526 -15.25 -8.73 6.29
N CYS A 527 -14.52 -9.65 5.68
CA CYS A 527 -14.66 -11.09 5.91
C CYS A 527 -13.41 -11.61 6.63
N PRO A 528 -13.52 -12.02 7.91
CA PRO A 528 -12.40 -12.62 8.63
C PRO A 528 -11.95 -13.94 7.99
N LEU A 529 -10.70 -14.30 8.19
CA LEU A 529 -10.12 -15.51 7.61
C LEU A 529 -10.88 -16.79 8.01
N TYR A 530 -11.34 -16.89 9.26
CA TYR A 530 -12.13 -18.04 9.73
C TYR A 530 -13.43 -18.19 8.93
N LYS A 531 -14.13 -17.08 8.67
CA LYS A 531 -15.38 -17.09 7.88
C LYS A 531 -15.10 -17.51 6.43
N THR A 532 -14.04 -16.96 5.85
CA THR A 532 -13.58 -17.33 4.51
C THR A 532 -13.28 -18.82 4.42
N CYS A 533 -12.57 -19.39 5.38
CA CYS A 533 -12.23 -20.80 5.43
C CYS A 533 -13.47 -21.69 5.53
N TRP A 534 -14.42 -21.35 6.41
CA TRP A 534 -15.66 -22.11 6.57
C TRP A 534 -16.57 -22.04 5.35
N MET A 535 -16.67 -20.87 4.71
CA MET A 535 -17.42 -20.74 3.46
C MET A 535 -16.81 -21.62 2.37
N LEU A 536 -15.49 -21.62 2.21
CA LEU A 536 -14.79 -22.51 1.29
C LEU A 536 -15.07 -23.98 1.61
N ARG A 537 -14.97 -24.37 2.88
CA ARG A 537 -15.18 -25.75 3.33
C ARG A 537 -16.60 -26.23 3.00
N ASN A 538 -17.61 -25.45 3.31
CA ASN A 538 -19.00 -25.85 3.05
C ASN A 538 -19.30 -25.94 1.55
N ILE A 539 -18.77 -25.03 0.73
CA ILE A 539 -18.94 -25.10 -0.73
C ILE A 539 -18.22 -26.32 -1.31
N VAL A 540 -16.99 -26.60 -0.88
CA VAL A 540 -16.22 -27.74 -1.36
C VAL A 540 -16.85 -29.06 -0.89
N THR A 541 -17.30 -29.13 0.37
CA THR A 541 -18.02 -30.31 0.87
C THR A 541 -19.29 -30.59 0.03
N PHE A 542 -20.05 -29.54 -0.26
CA PHE A 542 -21.23 -29.68 -1.14
C PHE A 542 -20.82 -30.19 -2.53
N TYR A 543 -19.76 -29.66 -3.11
CA TYR A 543 -19.26 -30.10 -4.41
C TYR A 543 -18.84 -31.58 -4.42
N GLU A 544 -18.00 -31.95 -3.44
CA GLU A 544 -17.48 -33.33 -3.34
C GLU A 544 -18.58 -34.34 -3.09
N GLU A 545 -19.53 -34.02 -2.20
CA GLU A 545 -20.69 -34.89 -1.93
C GLU A 545 -21.61 -35.02 -3.14
N ALA A 546 -21.89 -33.93 -3.86
CA ALA A 546 -22.68 -33.95 -5.07
C ALA A 546 -22.02 -34.80 -6.17
N GLN A 547 -20.71 -34.67 -6.37
CA GLN A 547 -19.96 -35.51 -7.31
C GLN A 547 -19.97 -36.99 -6.90
N ARG A 548 -19.81 -37.28 -5.60
CA ARG A 548 -19.84 -38.63 -5.05
C ARG A 548 -21.19 -39.30 -5.33
N VAL A 549 -22.30 -38.65 -4.99
CA VAL A 549 -23.64 -39.19 -5.15
C VAL A 549 -23.96 -39.49 -6.62
N VAL A 550 -23.54 -38.60 -7.53
CA VAL A 550 -23.73 -38.84 -8.97
C VAL A 550 -22.86 -40.00 -9.47
N ALA A 551 -21.61 -40.11 -8.99
CA ALA A 551 -20.70 -41.19 -9.37
C ALA A 551 -21.14 -42.57 -8.82
N GLU A 552 -21.64 -42.63 -7.59
CA GLU A 552 -22.10 -43.86 -6.92
C GLU A 552 -23.48 -44.31 -7.40
N SER A 553 -24.28 -43.42 -8.00
CA SER A 553 -25.58 -43.77 -8.55
C SER A 553 -25.43 -44.62 -9.81
N ALA A 554 -25.92 -45.86 -9.76
CA ALA A 554 -25.83 -46.83 -10.87
C ALA A 554 -27.21 -47.38 -11.25
N GLY A 555 -27.36 -47.77 -12.54
CA GLY A 555 -28.56 -48.45 -13.05
C GLY A 555 -29.76 -47.51 -13.23
N ASP A 556 -30.95 -48.03 -12.89
CA ASP A 556 -32.24 -47.33 -13.09
C ASP A 556 -32.46 -46.13 -12.13
N HIS A 557 -31.63 -45.98 -11.12
CA HIS A 557 -31.68 -44.87 -10.13
C HIS A 557 -30.55 -43.84 -10.34
N LYS A 558 -30.33 -43.41 -11.57
CA LYS A 558 -29.33 -42.39 -11.86
C LYS A 558 -29.73 -41.04 -11.24
N ILE A 559 -28.97 -40.60 -10.26
CA ILE A 559 -29.16 -39.29 -9.61
C ILE A 559 -28.66 -38.20 -10.53
N THR A 560 -29.55 -37.26 -10.83
CA THR A 560 -29.25 -36.07 -11.67
C THR A 560 -29.13 -34.82 -10.82
N TRP A 561 -28.52 -33.80 -11.36
CA TRP A 561 -28.46 -32.47 -10.70
C TRP A 561 -29.87 -31.95 -10.33
N ASN A 562 -30.85 -32.11 -11.24
CA ASN A 562 -32.22 -31.67 -10.98
C ASN A 562 -32.83 -32.41 -9.79
N TYR A 563 -32.59 -33.71 -9.67
CA TYR A 563 -33.03 -34.50 -8.53
C TYR A 563 -32.42 -34.00 -7.21
N ILE A 564 -31.11 -33.74 -7.17
CA ILE A 564 -30.41 -33.18 -6.01
C ILE A 564 -31.07 -31.86 -5.59
N ARG A 565 -31.27 -30.96 -6.54
CA ARG A 565 -31.86 -29.64 -6.30
C ARG A 565 -33.28 -29.69 -5.74
N GLU A 566 -34.09 -30.66 -6.20
CA GLU A 566 -35.47 -30.84 -5.72
C GLU A 566 -35.53 -31.46 -4.32
N LYS A 567 -34.60 -32.34 -4.00
CA LYS A 567 -34.62 -33.08 -2.73
C LYS A 567 -33.98 -32.32 -1.57
N ILE A 568 -32.96 -31.54 -1.81
CA ILE A 568 -32.23 -30.80 -0.77
C ILE A 568 -32.15 -29.27 -1.06
N PRO A 569 -33.28 -28.58 -1.32
CA PRO A 569 -33.29 -27.18 -1.62
C PRO A 569 -32.80 -26.32 -0.44
N THR A 570 -33.01 -26.75 0.78
CA THR A 570 -32.59 -26.10 2.01
C THR A 570 -31.07 -25.98 2.13
N ILE A 571 -30.35 -27.00 1.70
CA ILE A 571 -28.88 -27.01 1.71
C ILE A 571 -28.34 -25.99 0.72
N TYR A 572 -28.89 -25.96 -0.49
CA TYR A 572 -28.50 -25.00 -1.52
C TYR A 572 -28.78 -23.56 -1.06
N THR A 573 -29.95 -23.29 -0.47
CA THR A 573 -30.27 -21.99 0.12
C THR A 573 -29.32 -21.63 1.26
N GLY A 574 -29.00 -22.60 2.12
CA GLY A 574 -28.02 -22.39 3.20
C GLY A 574 -26.66 -21.93 2.71
N LEU A 575 -26.17 -22.49 1.56
CA LEU A 575 -24.91 -22.03 0.96
C LEU A 575 -24.99 -20.57 0.50
N THR A 576 -26.13 -20.12 -0.03
CA THR A 576 -26.32 -18.74 -0.47
C THR A 576 -26.45 -17.75 0.69
N GLU A 577 -26.86 -18.22 1.87
CA GLU A 577 -27.05 -17.42 3.07
C GLU A 577 -25.78 -17.27 3.93
N MET A 578 -24.73 -18.04 3.69
CA MET A 578 -23.50 -18.00 4.50
C MET A 578 -22.89 -16.60 4.60
N LYS A 579 -22.92 -15.81 3.52
CA LYS A 579 -22.35 -14.46 3.47
C LYS A 579 -23.03 -13.49 4.45
N PHE A 580 -24.31 -13.70 4.79
CA PHE A 580 -25.08 -12.80 5.65
C PHE A 580 -24.74 -12.94 7.14
N ARG A 581 -23.91 -13.89 7.53
CA ARG A 581 -23.44 -14.00 8.91
C ARG A 581 -22.53 -12.83 9.26
N ASP A 582 -22.92 -12.07 10.28
CA ASP A 582 -22.16 -10.91 10.71
C ASP A 582 -20.97 -11.34 11.56
N PRO A 583 -19.73 -10.89 11.22
CA PRO A 583 -18.54 -11.16 12.04
C PRO A 583 -18.64 -10.63 13.47
N SER A 584 -19.47 -9.61 13.70
CA SER A 584 -19.70 -9.03 15.04
C SER A 584 -20.39 -9.98 16.03
N ASP A 585 -21.05 -11.03 15.54
CA ASP A 585 -21.66 -12.07 16.37
C ASP A 585 -20.63 -12.92 17.15
N GLY A 586 -19.38 -12.82 16.77
CA GLY A 586 -18.24 -13.54 17.35
C GLY A 586 -17.83 -14.78 16.58
N GLU A 587 -16.53 -15.10 16.66
CA GLU A 587 -15.93 -16.21 15.92
C GLU A 587 -16.50 -17.57 16.33
N GLU A 588 -16.68 -17.80 17.65
CA GLU A 588 -17.17 -19.08 18.17
C GLU A 588 -18.59 -19.39 17.69
N VAL A 589 -19.49 -18.40 17.76
CA VAL A 589 -20.89 -18.54 17.35
C VAL A 589 -21.00 -18.82 15.86
N ASN A 590 -20.26 -18.08 15.04
CA ASN A 590 -20.26 -18.28 13.61
C ASN A 590 -19.63 -19.61 13.20
N THR A 591 -18.56 -20.03 13.87
CA THR A 591 -17.90 -21.32 13.62
C THR A 591 -18.84 -22.49 13.94
N GLU A 592 -19.56 -22.43 15.04
CA GLU A 592 -20.54 -23.46 15.40
C GLU A 592 -21.68 -23.56 14.35
N TYR A 593 -22.17 -22.42 13.89
CA TYR A 593 -23.16 -22.38 12.81
C TYR A 593 -22.65 -23.05 11.53
N PHE A 594 -21.44 -22.72 11.08
CA PHE A 594 -20.87 -23.30 9.86
C PHE A 594 -20.56 -24.79 10.01
N LYS A 595 -20.13 -25.24 11.19
CA LYS A 595 -19.94 -26.67 11.48
C LYS A 595 -21.24 -27.44 11.36
N LYS A 596 -22.29 -26.96 12.00
CA LYS A 596 -23.62 -27.56 11.91
C LYS A 596 -24.10 -27.64 10.46
N GLN A 597 -23.93 -26.58 9.70
CA GLN A 597 -24.27 -26.56 8.28
C GLN A 597 -23.48 -27.62 7.48
N ASN A 598 -22.18 -27.79 7.77
CA ASN A 598 -21.34 -28.79 7.13
C ASN A 598 -21.85 -30.22 7.41
N GLU A 599 -22.20 -30.52 8.66
CA GLU A 599 -22.80 -31.81 9.06
C GLU A 599 -24.15 -32.05 8.39
N GLU A 600 -24.97 -31.00 8.27
CA GLU A 600 -26.25 -31.06 7.56
C GLU A 600 -26.06 -31.36 6.05
N ILE A 601 -25.04 -30.79 5.42
CA ILE A 601 -24.68 -31.11 4.01
C ILE A 601 -24.38 -32.60 3.89
N ILE A 602 -23.45 -33.12 4.67
CA ILE A 602 -22.99 -34.50 4.61
C ILE A 602 -24.16 -35.47 4.86
N SER A 603 -24.97 -35.23 5.89
CA SER A 603 -26.10 -36.09 6.24
C SER A 603 -27.19 -36.09 5.17
N SER A 604 -27.48 -34.93 4.57
CA SER A 604 -28.50 -34.81 3.53
C SER A 604 -28.10 -35.56 2.25
N PHE A 605 -26.84 -35.42 1.82
CA PHE A 605 -26.34 -36.19 0.68
C PHE A 605 -26.30 -37.70 0.95
N SER A 606 -25.93 -38.11 2.16
CA SER A 606 -25.94 -39.52 2.55
C SER A 606 -27.35 -40.11 2.51
N SER A 607 -28.40 -39.34 2.80
CA SER A 607 -29.79 -39.78 2.72
C SER A 607 -30.30 -39.93 1.28
N LEU A 608 -29.66 -39.32 0.28
CA LEU A 608 -30.04 -39.48 -1.14
C LEU A 608 -29.59 -40.83 -1.73
N LEU A 609 -28.63 -41.50 -1.11
CA LEU A 609 -28.12 -42.80 -1.53
C LEU A 609 -28.89 -43.96 -0.89
N GLN A 610 -29.71 -43.69 0.15
CA GLN A 610 -30.60 -44.65 0.80
C GLN A 610 -31.96 -44.70 0.11
#